data_e2b159debed2a6b6abfb95794e38b41e
#
_entry.id   e2b159debed2a6b6abfb95794e38b41e
#
_cell.length_a   1.000
_cell.length_b   1.000
_cell.length_c   1.000
_cell.angle_alpha   90.00
_cell.angle_beta   90.00
_cell.angle_gamma   90.00
#
_symmetry.space_group_name_H-M   'P 1'
#
loop_
_entity.id
_entity.type
_entity.pdbx_description
1 polymer ?
#
loop_
_entity_poly.entity_id
_entity_poly.type
_entity_poly.pdbx_seq_one_letter_code
_entity_poly.pdbx_strand_id
1 'polypeptide(L)'
;MNKDTHFGFEKVSSEEKQEKVDSVFTSVAENYDLMNDVMSFGLHRFWKKIMIELAGIKPESKVLDLAGGTADIAKEIHLNFPDTEITVADINAEMLVNGKKRSVDENFFKNTSFCQLNGELLPFDDKYFDTTTIAFGLRNFADKEKGLSEMYRCLANNGKLIILEFSKPQNATFSKIYDWYSFNVMPMMGSIFANDSESYRYLAESIRMHPDQEKLKEKILKAGFTDCKFYNLLNGIVAIHVAEKN
;
A
#
# COMPACT_ATOMS: atom_id res chain seq x y z
N MET A 1 8.97 -5.46 -24.33
CA MET A 1 9.75 -6.53 -23.69
C MET A 1 9.11 -6.79 -22.34
N ASN A 2 8.50 -7.96 -22.15
CA ASN A 2 7.97 -8.36 -20.85
C ASN A 2 9.11 -8.44 -19.86
N LYS A 3 9.07 -7.60 -18.82
CA LYS A 3 10.08 -7.57 -17.76
C LYS A 3 9.74 -8.69 -16.78
N ASP A 4 10.68 -9.58 -16.51
CA ASP A 4 10.52 -10.62 -15.49
C ASP A 4 10.36 -9.98 -14.12
N THR A 5 9.36 -10.43 -13.36
CA THR A 5 9.07 -10.00 -11.99
C THR A 5 8.82 -11.24 -11.11
N HIS A 6 8.28 -11.06 -9.91
CA HIS A 6 7.99 -12.16 -8.99
C HIS A 6 6.58 -12.05 -8.40
N PHE A 7 5.88 -13.17 -8.36
CA PHE A 7 4.68 -13.37 -7.57
C PHE A 7 5.05 -14.29 -6.40
N GLY A 8 5.20 -13.72 -5.20
CA GLY A 8 5.88 -14.44 -4.13
C GLY A 8 7.29 -14.84 -4.55
N PHE A 9 7.64 -16.11 -4.43
CA PHE A 9 8.93 -16.67 -4.87
C PHE A 9 8.92 -17.14 -6.34
N GLU A 10 7.75 -17.20 -6.97
CA GLU A 10 7.61 -17.61 -8.36
C GLU A 10 8.05 -16.49 -9.31
N LYS A 11 8.85 -16.84 -10.33
CA LYS A 11 9.25 -15.91 -11.38
C LYS A 11 8.18 -15.89 -12.47
N VAL A 12 7.61 -14.72 -12.74
CA VAL A 12 6.49 -14.52 -13.67
C VAL A 12 6.69 -13.30 -14.56
N SER A 13 5.93 -13.18 -15.63
CA SER A 13 5.85 -11.93 -16.41
C SER A 13 5.09 -10.84 -15.64
N SER A 14 5.21 -9.58 -16.07
CA SER A 14 4.49 -8.47 -15.45
C SER A 14 2.98 -8.64 -15.55
N GLU A 15 2.47 -9.12 -16.67
CA GLU A 15 1.05 -9.38 -16.91
C GLU A 15 0.53 -10.49 -16.00
N GLU A 16 1.21 -11.62 -15.96
CA GLU A 16 0.86 -12.75 -15.07
C GLU A 16 0.84 -12.32 -13.61
N LYS A 17 1.78 -11.47 -13.19
CA LYS A 17 1.79 -10.95 -11.82
C LYS A 17 0.53 -10.13 -11.54
N GLN A 18 0.14 -9.23 -12.44
CA GLN A 18 -1.05 -8.41 -12.26
C GLN A 18 -2.32 -9.28 -12.15
N GLU A 19 -2.48 -10.27 -13.01
CA GLU A 19 -3.62 -11.20 -12.98
C GLU A 19 -3.67 -12.01 -11.68
N LYS A 20 -2.53 -12.58 -11.25
CA LYS A 20 -2.43 -13.34 -10.01
C LYS A 20 -2.72 -12.46 -8.78
N VAL A 21 -2.17 -11.23 -8.73
CA VAL A 21 -2.43 -10.27 -7.65
C VAL A 21 -3.90 -9.89 -7.61
N ASP A 22 -4.51 -9.58 -8.75
CA ASP A 22 -5.93 -9.25 -8.86
C ASP A 22 -6.80 -10.41 -8.33
N SER A 23 -6.49 -11.64 -8.71
CA SER A 23 -7.19 -12.84 -8.22
C SER A 23 -7.09 -12.99 -6.69
N VAL A 24 -5.90 -12.77 -6.11
CA VAL A 24 -5.73 -12.80 -4.65
C VAL A 24 -6.60 -11.76 -3.95
N PHE A 25 -6.61 -10.51 -4.42
CA PHE A 25 -7.40 -9.45 -3.77
C PHE A 25 -8.90 -9.64 -3.98
N THR A 26 -9.32 -10.17 -5.11
CA THR A 26 -10.71 -10.55 -5.37
C THR A 26 -11.18 -11.65 -4.41
N SER A 27 -10.37 -12.69 -4.17
CA SER A 27 -10.74 -13.79 -3.26
C SER A 27 -10.90 -13.36 -1.81
N VAL A 28 -10.16 -12.34 -1.37
CA VAL A 28 -10.17 -11.86 0.03
C VAL A 28 -11.01 -10.59 0.22
N ALA A 29 -11.59 -10.02 -0.84
CA ALA A 29 -12.21 -8.68 -0.80
C ALA A 29 -13.32 -8.54 0.26
N GLU A 30 -14.14 -9.58 0.49
CA GLU A 30 -15.20 -9.58 1.51
C GLU A 30 -14.66 -9.65 2.95
N ASN A 31 -13.50 -10.29 3.15
CA ASN A 31 -12.90 -10.52 4.46
C ASN A 31 -11.60 -9.73 4.67
N TYR A 32 -11.31 -8.77 3.78
CA TYR A 32 -10.03 -8.06 3.76
C TYR A 32 -9.68 -7.37 5.09
N ASP A 33 -10.64 -6.68 5.68
CA ASP A 33 -10.44 -5.98 6.96
C ASP A 33 -10.23 -6.97 8.11
N LEU A 34 -11.00 -8.07 8.14
CA LEU A 34 -10.81 -9.14 9.13
C LEU A 34 -9.43 -9.77 8.98
N MET A 35 -9.00 -10.05 7.74
CA MET A 35 -7.67 -10.58 7.46
C MET A 35 -6.58 -9.66 8.00
N ASN A 36 -6.67 -8.37 7.74
CA ASN A 36 -5.71 -7.38 8.24
C ASN A 36 -5.72 -7.29 9.77
N ASP A 37 -6.90 -7.28 10.41
CA ASP A 37 -7.03 -7.26 11.87
C ASP A 37 -6.39 -8.49 12.50
N VAL A 38 -6.69 -9.68 12.00
CA VAL A 38 -6.14 -10.94 12.51
C VAL A 38 -4.62 -10.98 12.35
N MET A 39 -4.10 -10.62 11.18
CA MET A 39 -2.66 -10.71 10.88
C MET A 39 -1.82 -9.66 11.61
N SER A 40 -2.38 -8.49 11.88
CA SER A 40 -1.67 -7.41 12.55
C SER A 40 -2.06 -7.24 14.01
N PHE A 41 -2.96 -8.10 14.54
CA PHE A 41 -3.59 -7.89 15.85
C PHE A 41 -4.22 -6.49 15.98
N GLY A 42 -4.82 -5.98 14.88
CA GLY A 42 -5.40 -4.65 14.80
C GLY A 42 -4.40 -3.49 14.70
N LEU A 43 -3.10 -3.75 14.78
CA LEU A 43 -2.05 -2.72 14.77
C LEU A 43 -1.98 -1.95 13.45
N HIS A 44 -2.44 -2.53 12.34
CA HIS A 44 -2.47 -1.83 11.03
C HIS A 44 -3.26 -0.52 11.10
N ARG A 45 -4.31 -0.44 11.92
CA ARG A 45 -5.11 0.77 12.12
C ARG A 45 -4.28 1.88 12.77
N PHE A 46 -3.47 1.53 13.75
CA PHE A 46 -2.57 2.47 14.42
C PHE A 46 -1.46 2.95 13.47
N TRP A 47 -0.88 2.04 12.68
CA TRP A 47 0.15 2.41 11.69
C TRP A 47 -0.40 3.36 10.62
N LYS A 48 -1.64 3.14 10.15
CA LYS A 48 -2.32 4.02 9.20
C LYS A 48 -2.52 5.43 9.77
N LYS A 49 -2.85 5.57 11.07
CA LYS A 49 -2.95 6.87 11.74
C LYS A 49 -1.60 7.60 11.79
N ILE A 50 -0.53 6.91 12.21
CA ILE A 50 0.82 7.49 12.18
C ILE A 50 1.20 7.94 10.76
N MET A 51 0.88 7.14 9.75
CA MET A 51 1.11 7.49 8.36
C MET A 51 0.45 8.83 7.98
N ILE A 52 -0.81 9.03 8.35
CA ILE A 52 -1.55 10.26 8.05
C ILE A 52 -1.00 11.46 8.82
N GLU A 53 -0.59 11.28 10.08
CA GLU A 53 0.08 12.35 10.85
C GLU A 53 1.38 12.78 10.17
N LEU A 54 2.21 11.82 9.72
CA LEU A 54 3.47 12.10 9.02
C LEU A 54 3.26 12.72 7.63
N ALA A 55 2.13 12.47 6.99
CA ALA A 55 1.79 13.05 5.69
C ALA A 55 1.69 14.58 5.78
N GLY A 56 1.22 15.11 6.91
CA GLY A 56 1.07 16.54 7.11
C GLY A 56 0.11 17.16 6.08
N ILE A 57 -1.00 16.47 5.83
CA ILE A 57 -2.04 16.89 4.88
C ILE A 57 -2.58 18.25 5.30
N LYS A 58 -2.77 19.13 4.32
CA LYS A 58 -3.33 20.46 4.54
C LYS A 58 -4.81 20.49 4.14
N PRO A 59 -5.63 21.35 4.75
CA PRO A 59 -6.99 21.58 4.27
C PRO A 59 -7.00 21.94 2.76
N GLU A 60 -8.06 21.53 2.06
CA GLU A 60 -8.28 21.80 0.64
C GLU A 60 -7.22 21.24 -0.32
N SER A 61 -6.33 20.36 0.18
CA SER A 61 -5.33 19.70 -0.67
C SER A 61 -5.94 18.56 -1.48
N LYS A 62 -5.24 18.16 -2.56
CA LYS A 62 -5.58 17.00 -3.38
C LYS A 62 -4.72 15.82 -3.00
N VAL A 63 -5.35 14.73 -2.58
CA VAL A 63 -4.65 13.51 -2.16
C VAL A 63 -5.00 12.35 -3.08
N LEU A 64 -3.96 11.65 -3.55
CA LEU A 64 -4.09 10.35 -4.20
C LEU A 64 -3.83 9.24 -3.17
N ASP A 65 -4.85 8.43 -2.88
CA ASP A 65 -4.70 7.18 -2.11
C ASP A 65 -4.58 6.02 -3.10
N LEU A 66 -3.33 5.66 -3.42
CA LEU A 66 -2.99 4.66 -4.44
C LEU A 66 -2.93 3.26 -3.83
N ALA A 67 -3.49 2.27 -4.54
CA ALA A 67 -3.80 0.94 -4.00
C ALA A 67 -4.66 1.06 -2.72
N GLY A 68 -5.65 1.96 -2.77
CA GLY A 68 -6.46 2.34 -1.61
C GLY A 68 -7.51 1.29 -1.20
N GLY A 69 -7.80 0.34 -2.08
CA GLY A 69 -8.65 -0.83 -1.79
C GLY A 69 -10.00 -0.46 -1.18
N THR A 70 -10.25 -0.90 0.06
CA THR A 70 -11.47 -0.62 0.83
C THR A 70 -11.53 0.79 1.44
N ALA A 71 -10.61 1.70 1.03
CA ALA A 71 -10.57 3.12 1.38
C ALA A 71 -10.32 3.43 2.88
N ASP A 72 -9.55 2.61 3.57
CA ASP A 72 -9.19 2.84 4.98
C ASP A 72 -8.40 4.14 5.19
N ILE A 73 -7.43 4.41 4.32
CA ILE A 73 -6.61 5.63 4.37
C ILE A 73 -7.48 6.85 4.02
N ALA A 74 -8.30 6.75 2.97
CA ALA A 74 -9.21 7.83 2.59
C ALA A 74 -10.19 8.18 3.72
N LYS A 75 -10.73 7.18 4.43
CA LYS A 75 -11.56 7.40 5.63
C LYS A 75 -10.79 8.16 6.70
N GLU A 76 -9.59 7.73 7.03
CA GLU A 76 -8.77 8.37 8.08
C GLU A 76 -8.41 9.81 7.69
N ILE A 77 -8.12 10.07 6.41
CA ILE A 77 -7.91 11.43 5.88
C ILE A 77 -9.17 12.27 6.05
N HIS A 78 -10.34 11.77 5.60
CA HIS A 78 -11.59 12.51 5.68
C HIS A 78 -11.98 12.88 7.13
N LEU A 79 -11.74 11.97 8.08
CA LEU A 79 -12.04 12.24 9.50
C LEU A 79 -11.19 13.34 10.10
N ASN A 80 -9.94 13.50 9.66
CA ASN A 80 -9.00 14.48 10.18
C ASN A 80 -8.96 15.77 9.35
N PHE A 81 -9.26 15.67 8.03
CA PHE A 81 -9.16 16.76 7.05
C PHE A 81 -10.38 16.73 6.10
N PRO A 82 -11.59 17.08 6.55
CA PRO A 82 -12.84 16.88 5.81
C PRO A 82 -12.95 17.68 4.51
N ASP A 83 -12.17 18.74 4.35
CA ASP A 83 -12.17 19.58 3.14
C ASP A 83 -11.15 19.13 2.08
N THR A 84 -10.45 18.03 2.31
CA THR A 84 -9.47 17.45 1.38
C THR A 84 -10.18 16.73 0.23
N GLU A 85 -9.73 16.95 -1.01
CA GLU A 85 -10.15 16.17 -2.17
C GLU A 85 -9.36 14.86 -2.24
N ILE A 86 -10.05 13.72 -2.10
CA ILE A 86 -9.41 12.41 -2.06
C ILE A 86 -9.76 11.63 -3.32
N THR A 87 -8.75 11.14 -4.02
CA THR A 87 -8.90 10.16 -5.10
C THR A 87 -8.39 8.81 -4.63
N VAL A 88 -9.29 7.86 -4.40
CA VAL A 88 -8.96 6.47 -4.11
C VAL A 88 -8.78 5.73 -5.43
N ALA A 89 -7.61 5.19 -5.65
CA ALA A 89 -7.25 4.50 -6.86
C ALA A 89 -6.74 3.09 -6.58
N ASP A 90 -7.28 2.11 -7.29
CA ASP A 90 -6.85 0.71 -7.17
C ASP A 90 -6.97 0.00 -8.53
N ILE A 91 -6.21 -1.06 -8.73
CA ILE A 91 -6.33 -1.89 -9.92
C ILE A 91 -7.52 -2.85 -9.81
N ASN A 92 -7.87 -3.28 -8.59
CA ASN A 92 -8.94 -4.23 -8.32
C ASN A 92 -10.29 -3.52 -8.18
N ALA A 93 -11.22 -3.84 -9.10
CA ALA A 93 -12.54 -3.23 -9.15
C ALA A 93 -13.41 -3.59 -7.94
N GLU A 94 -13.34 -4.83 -7.44
CA GLU A 94 -14.17 -5.30 -6.32
C GLU A 94 -13.78 -4.59 -5.01
N MET A 95 -12.48 -4.40 -4.79
CA MET A 95 -12.00 -3.63 -3.66
C MET A 95 -12.53 -2.19 -3.69
N LEU A 96 -12.55 -1.54 -4.86
CA LEU A 96 -13.11 -0.18 -5.02
C LEU A 96 -14.63 -0.15 -4.82
N VAL A 97 -15.36 -1.18 -5.27
CA VAL A 97 -16.82 -1.29 -5.03
C VAL A 97 -17.09 -1.37 -3.52
N ASN A 98 -16.33 -2.18 -2.78
CA ASN A 98 -16.46 -2.29 -1.34
C ASN A 98 -16.07 -0.97 -0.64
N GLY A 99 -14.98 -0.31 -1.07
CA GLY A 99 -14.56 0.99 -0.56
C GLY A 99 -15.62 2.08 -0.80
N LYS A 100 -16.20 2.12 -1.99
CA LYS A 100 -17.27 3.08 -2.34
C LYS A 100 -18.53 2.84 -1.52
N LYS A 101 -18.97 1.59 -1.36
CA LYS A 101 -20.11 1.25 -0.49
C LYS A 101 -19.83 1.70 0.94
N ARG A 102 -18.67 1.35 1.48
CA ARG A 102 -18.25 1.74 2.81
C ARG A 102 -18.20 3.27 2.99
N SER A 103 -17.77 4.02 1.98
CA SER A 103 -17.71 5.48 2.07
C SER A 103 -19.10 6.11 2.28
N VAL A 104 -20.14 5.50 1.70
CA VAL A 104 -21.53 5.91 1.91
C VAL A 104 -22.02 5.47 3.29
N ASP A 105 -21.81 4.21 3.66
CA ASP A 105 -22.31 3.63 4.92
C ASP A 105 -21.68 4.34 6.16
N GLU A 106 -20.42 4.74 6.05
CA GLU A 106 -19.66 5.40 7.12
C GLU A 106 -19.52 6.93 6.94
N ASN A 107 -20.24 7.50 5.96
CA ASN A 107 -20.38 8.95 5.73
C ASN A 107 -19.04 9.71 5.48
N PHE A 108 -18.14 9.12 4.67
CA PHE A 108 -16.91 9.80 4.21
C PHE A 108 -16.83 9.92 2.68
N PHE A 109 -17.97 9.83 1.98
CA PHE A 109 -18.05 9.92 0.51
C PHE A 109 -17.88 11.35 -0.04
N LYS A 110 -18.10 12.36 0.80
CA LYS A 110 -17.96 13.76 0.39
C LYS A 110 -16.49 14.05 0.07
N ASN A 111 -16.24 14.70 -1.07
CA ASN A 111 -14.89 14.98 -1.59
C ASN A 111 -14.02 13.73 -1.83
N THR A 112 -14.62 12.52 -1.87
CA THR A 112 -13.92 11.26 -2.13
C THR A 112 -14.39 10.68 -3.47
N SER A 113 -13.47 10.48 -4.39
CA SER A 113 -13.68 9.84 -5.69
C SER A 113 -12.98 8.49 -5.77
N PHE A 114 -13.49 7.59 -6.62
CA PHE A 114 -12.95 6.23 -6.79
C PHE A 114 -12.62 6.00 -8.26
N CYS A 115 -11.41 5.51 -8.55
CA CYS A 115 -10.91 5.32 -9.89
C CYS A 115 -10.17 3.98 -10.04
N GLN A 116 -10.65 3.12 -10.97
CA GLN A 116 -9.92 1.91 -11.31
C GLN A 116 -8.79 2.24 -12.29
N LEU A 117 -7.54 1.97 -11.88
CA LEU A 117 -6.36 2.24 -12.69
C LEU A 117 -5.16 1.39 -12.27
N ASN A 118 -4.18 1.33 -13.18
CA ASN A 118 -2.87 0.75 -12.87
C ASN A 118 -1.93 1.84 -12.33
N GLY A 119 -1.40 1.64 -11.10
CA GLY A 119 -0.48 2.58 -10.46
C GLY A 119 0.88 2.75 -11.18
N GLU A 120 1.17 1.89 -12.16
CA GLU A 120 2.34 1.99 -13.03
C GLU A 120 2.09 2.86 -14.29
N LEU A 121 0.85 3.36 -14.46
CA LEU A 121 0.44 4.24 -15.56
C LEU A 121 -0.73 5.10 -15.11
N LEU A 122 -0.43 6.20 -14.43
CA LEU A 122 -1.44 7.08 -13.85
C LEU A 122 -2.04 8.03 -14.90
N PRO A 123 -3.37 8.04 -15.10
CA PRO A 123 -4.03 8.89 -16.09
C PRO A 123 -4.26 10.34 -15.59
N PHE A 124 -3.35 10.84 -14.77
CA PHE A 124 -3.42 12.19 -14.21
C PHE A 124 -2.33 13.08 -14.80
N ASP A 125 -2.60 14.37 -14.83
CA ASP A 125 -1.64 15.37 -15.25
C ASP A 125 -0.42 15.42 -14.32
N ASP A 126 0.68 15.96 -14.83
CA ASP A 126 1.85 16.25 -14.02
C ASP A 126 1.50 17.27 -12.92
N LYS A 127 2.04 17.07 -11.73
CA LYS A 127 1.89 18.01 -10.60
C LYS A 127 0.44 18.25 -10.14
N TYR A 128 -0.41 17.24 -10.25
CA TYR A 128 -1.83 17.34 -9.94
C TYR A 128 -2.16 17.18 -8.44
N PHE A 129 -1.43 16.31 -7.72
CA PHE A 129 -1.68 15.99 -6.31
C PHE A 129 -0.66 16.65 -5.38
N ASP A 130 -1.13 17.13 -4.23
CA ASP A 130 -0.28 17.65 -3.16
C ASP A 130 0.34 16.51 -2.33
N THR A 131 -0.37 15.41 -2.20
CA THR A 131 0.07 14.24 -1.43
C THR A 131 -0.34 12.95 -2.16
N THR A 132 0.57 11.97 -2.17
CA THR A 132 0.25 10.59 -2.58
C THR A 132 0.52 9.66 -1.41
N THR A 133 -0.46 8.83 -1.08
CA THR A 133 -0.36 7.78 -0.07
C THR A 133 -0.42 6.41 -0.72
N ILE A 134 0.32 5.45 -0.20
CA ILE A 134 0.20 4.04 -0.56
C ILE A 134 0.46 3.18 0.69
N ALA A 135 -0.54 2.40 1.12
CA ALA A 135 -0.45 1.55 2.30
C ALA A 135 -0.57 0.08 1.92
N PHE A 136 0.48 -0.71 2.17
CA PHE A 136 0.54 -2.15 1.91
C PHE A 136 0.25 -2.58 0.46
N GLY A 137 0.44 -1.65 -0.49
CA GLY A 137 0.17 -1.86 -1.91
C GLY A 137 1.41 -2.00 -2.78
N LEU A 138 2.50 -1.28 -2.47
CA LEU A 138 3.67 -1.16 -3.34
C LEU A 138 4.38 -2.49 -3.61
N ARG A 139 4.38 -3.43 -2.65
CA ARG A 139 4.99 -4.76 -2.84
C ARG A 139 4.37 -5.53 -4.01
N ASN A 140 3.11 -5.26 -4.33
CA ASN A 140 2.34 -5.93 -5.37
C ASN A 140 2.59 -5.39 -6.79
N PHE A 141 3.22 -4.21 -6.92
CA PHE A 141 3.55 -3.64 -8.22
C PHE A 141 4.51 -4.57 -9.00
N ALA A 142 4.25 -4.74 -10.28
CA ALA A 142 5.11 -5.51 -11.17
C ALA A 142 6.41 -4.75 -11.44
N ASP A 143 6.32 -3.44 -11.72
CA ASP A 143 7.45 -2.52 -11.84
C ASP A 143 7.33 -1.38 -10.81
N LYS A 144 7.95 -1.58 -9.63
CA LYS A 144 7.94 -0.59 -8.56
C LYS A 144 8.62 0.74 -8.95
N GLU A 145 9.66 0.68 -9.79
CA GLU A 145 10.37 1.87 -10.24
C GLU A 145 9.49 2.73 -11.14
N LYS A 146 8.72 2.08 -12.03
CA LYS A 146 7.74 2.76 -12.87
C LYS A 146 6.62 3.39 -12.04
N GLY A 147 6.06 2.66 -11.06
CA GLY A 147 5.06 3.21 -10.15
C GLY A 147 5.56 4.41 -9.34
N LEU A 148 6.78 4.32 -8.79
CA LEU A 148 7.40 5.44 -8.07
C LEU A 148 7.64 6.66 -8.98
N SER A 149 8.01 6.45 -10.25
CA SER A 149 8.18 7.53 -11.23
C SER A 149 6.85 8.20 -11.58
N GLU A 150 5.76 7.43 -11.70
CA GLU A 150 4.42 7.98 -11.92
C GLU A 150 3.91 8.77 -10.71
N MET A 151 4.10 8.24 -9.49
CA MET A 151 3.77 8.99 -8.28
C MET A 151 4.55 10.31 -8.20
N TYR A 152 5.87 10.28 -8.53
CA TYR A 152 6.66 11.50 -8.62
C TYR A 152 6.15 12.48 -9.66
N ARG A 153 5.81 12.00 -10.86
CA ARG A 153 5.30 12.84 -11.96
C ARG A 153 4.01 13.57 -11.54
N CYS A 154 3.07 12.82 -10.96
CA CYS A 154 1.76 13.36 -10.59
C CYS A 154 1.77 14.25 -9.34
N LEU A 155 2.83 14.21 -8.52
CA LEU A 155 2.96 15.09 -7.34
C LEU A 155 3.34 16.52 -7.75
N ALA A 156 2.70 17.50 -7.10
CA ALA A 156 3.04 18.91 -7.19
C ALA A 156 4.46 19.21 -6.64
N ASN A 157 4.98 20.38 -6.95
CA ASN A 157 6.20 20.85 -6.29
C ASN A 157 5.91 21.04 -4.79
N ASN A 158 6.84 20.66 -3.94
CA ASN A 158 6.70 20.53 -2.49
C ASN A 158 5.65 19.49 -2.04
N GLY A 159 5.18 18.64 -2.97
CA GLY A 159 4.29 17.53 -2.67
C GLY A 159 5.02 16.38 -1.97
N LYS A 160 4.24 15.54 -1.26
CA LYS A 160 4.77 14.44 -0.45
C LYS A 160 4.26 13.09 -0.92
N LEU A 161 5.17 12.12 -0.93
CA LEU A 161 4.85 10.69 -1.06
C LEU A 161 5.01 10.02 0.30
N ILE A 162 3.99 9.31 0.75
CA ILE A 162 4.02 8.54 1.98
C ILE A 162 3.73 7.08 1.67
N ILE A 163 4.66 6.20 2.02
CA ILE A 163 4.55 4.75 1.80
C ILE A 163 4.58 4.04 3.14
N LEU A 164 3.50 3.35 3.48
CA LEU A 164 3.43 2.42 4.60
C LEU A 164 3.51 1.00 4.05
N GLU A 165 4.58 0.26 4.38
CA GLU A 165 4.76 -1.09 3.83
C GLU A 165 5.49 -2.01 4.82
N PHE A 166 5.25 -3.32 4.66
CA PHE A 166 6.05 -4.32 5.35
C PHE A 166 7.51 -4.24 4.90
N SER A 167 8.40 -4.54 5.84
CA SER A 167 9.82 -4.48 5.61
C SER A 167 10.58 -5.55 6.40
N LYS A 168 11.87 -5.39 6.58
CA LYS A 168 12.71 -6.39 7.25
C LYS A 168 13.01 -5.98 8.67
N PRO A 169 12.79 -6.88 9.67
CA PRO A 169 13.19 -6.62 11.06
C PRO A 169 14.68 -6.30 11.16
N GLN A 170 15.01 -5.31 11.99
CA GLN A 170 16.39 -4.87 12.20
C GLN A 170 17.19 -5.84 13.08
N ASN A 171 16.52 -6.53 14.02
CA ASN A 171 17.17 -7.49 14.91
C ASN A 171 17.12 -8.90 14.30
N ALA A 172 18.30 -9.55 14.15
CA ALA A 172 18.43 -10.85 13.53
C ALA A 172 17.69 -11.99 14.27
N THR A 173 17.63 -11.94 15.60
CA THR A 173 16.90 -12.94 16.39
C THR A 173 15.40 -12.77 16.21
N PHE A 174 14.92 -11.54 16.24
CA PHE A 174 13.52 -11.22 16.01
C PHE A 174 13.09 -11.54 14.57
N SER A 175 13.97 -11.35 13.59
CA SER A 175 13.73 -11.75 12.18
C SER A 175 13.45 -13.25 12.06
N LYS A 176 14.22 -14.12 12.75
CA LYS A 176 13.99 -15.57 12.72
C LYS A 176 12.62 -15.96 13.31
N ILE A 177 12.22 -15.32 14.40
CA ILE A 177 10.91 -15.54 15.04
C ILE A 177 9.79 -15.10 14.11
N TYR A 178 9.93 -13.90 13.51
CA TYR A 178 8.96 -13.38 12.57
C TYR A 178 8.85 -14.22 11.30
N ASP A 179 9.97 -14.76 10.80
CA ASP A 179 10.00 -15.70 9.67
C ASP A 179 9.23 -16.98 9.99
N TRP A 180 9.52 -17.57 11.16
CA TRP A 180 8.79 -18.77 11.58
C TRP A 180 7.28 -18.49 11.69
N TYR A 181 6.89 -17.38 12.30
CA TYR A 181 5.48 -16.96 12.39
C TYR A 181 4.86 -16.79 10.99
N SER A 182 5.53 -16.07 10.10
CA SER A 182 5.02 -15.72 8.77
C SER A 182 4.79 -16.94 7.87
N PHE A 183 5.65 -17.95 7.96
CA PHE A 183 5.57 -19.13 7.08
C PHE A 183 4.84 -20.32 7.70
N ASN A 184 4.63 -20.36 9.01
CA ASN A 184 3.97 -21.47 9.68
C ASN A 184 2.62 -21.08 10.30
N VAL A 185 2.54 -19.92 10.96
CA VAL A 185 1.33 -19.51 11.67
C VAL A 185 0.35 -18.79 10.76
N MET A 186 0.82 -17.84 9.96
CA MET A 186 -0.06 -17.05 9.09
C MET A 186 -0.85 -17.90 8.08
N PRO A 187 -0.26 -18.86 7.32
CA PRO A 187 -1.03 -19.71 6.42
C PRO A 187 -2.05 -20.60 7.15
N MET A 188 -1.69 -21.09 8.35
CA MET A 188 -2.64 -21.84 9.19
C MET A 188 -3.83 -20.97 9.63
N MET A 189 -3.58 -19.73 10.03
CA MET A 189 -4.65 -18.77 10.35
C MET A 189 -5.52 -18.49 9.11
N GLY A 190 -4.91 -18.34 7.93
CA GLY A 190 -5.63 -18.17 6.67
C GLY A 190 -6.58 -19.33 6.36
N SER A 191 -6.15 -20.57 6.57
CA SER A 191 -7.00 -21.72 6.36
C SER A 191 -8.16 -21.81 7.36
N ILE A 192 -7.95 -21.38 8.62
CA ILE A 192 -8.98 -21.46 9.68
C ILE A 192 -10.02 -20.32 9.54
N PHE A 193 -9.57 -19.10 9.31
CA PHE A 193 -10.44 -17.92 9.36
C PHE A 193 -10.99 -17.48 8.00
N ALA A 194 -10.30 -17.78 6.91
CA ALA A 194 -10.67 -17.35 5.57
C ALA A 194 -10.81 -18.47 4.54
N ASN A 195 -10.52 -19.72 4.92
CA ASN A 195 -10.46 -20.87 4.01
C ASN A 195 -9.53 -20.60 2.77
N ASP A 196 -8.51 -19.77 2.95
CA ASP A 196 -7.60 -19.31 1.91
C ASP A 196 -6.14 -19.28 2.41
N SER A 197 -5.48 -20.42 2.41
CA SER A 197 -4.06 -20.51 2.81
C SER A 197 -3.09 -19.95 1.76
N GLU A 198 -3.50 -19.89 0.48
CA GLU A 198 -2.65 -19.45 -0.62
C GLU A 198 -2.42 -17.94 -0.61
N SER A 199 -3.48 -17.15 -0.39
CA SER A 199 -3.34 -15.69 -0.27
C SER A 199 -2.45 -15.28 0.90
N TYR A 200 -2.53 -16.02 2.02
CA TYR A 200 -1.65 -15.76 3.18
C TYR A 200 -0.20 -16.19 2.94
N ARG A 201 0.01 -17.27 2.18
CA ARG A 201 1.36 -17.65 1.74
C ARG A 201 1.94 -16.59 0.82
N TYR A 202 1.18 -16.16 -0.18
CA TYR A 202 1.59 -15.08 -1.07
C TYR A 202 1.97 -13.82 -0.29
N LEU A 203 1.20 -13.46 0.73
CA LEU A 203 1.55 -12.31 1.58
C LEU A 203 2.93 -12.47 2.22
N ALA A 204 3.21 -13.60 2.88
CA ALA A 204 4.51 -13.85 3.52
C ALA A 204 5.66 -13.80 2.51
N GLU A 205 5.48 -14.41 1.34
CA GLU A 205 6.47 -14.44 0.27
C GLU A 205 6.68 -13.05 -0.35
N SER A 206 5.59 -12.32 -0.64
CA SER A 206 5.67 -10.97 -1.21
C SER A 206 6.38 -9.97 -0.28
N ILE A 207 6.20 -10.09 1.04
CA ILE A 207 6.94 -9.33 2.05
C ILE A 207 8.45 -9.65 1.96
N ARG A 208 8.83 -10.91 1.80
CA ARG A 208 10.25 -11.31 1.67
C ARG A 208 10.91 -10.79 0.41
N MET A 209 10.16 -10.73 -0.69
CA MET A 209 10.64 -10.22 -1.98
C MET A 209 10.64 -8.68 -2.05
N HIS A 210 9.94 -8.01 -1.12
CA HIS A 210 9.94 -6.55 -1.06
C HIS A 210 11.32 -6.00 -0.62
N PRO A 211 11.78 -4.87 -1.17
CA PRO A 211 12.99 -4.21 -0.71
C PRO A 211 12.94 -3.90 0.80
N ASP A 212 14.08 -3.97 1.47
CA ASP A 212 14.21 -3.43 2.82
C ASP A 212 14.13 -1.87 2.81
N GLN A 213 14.11 -1.29 4.00
CA GLN A 213 13.91 0.15 4.19
C GLN A 213 14.90 1.01 3.39
N GLU A 214 16.20 0.68 3.46
CA GLU A 214 17.23 1.45 2.77
C GLU A 214 17.13 1.29 1.26
N LYS A 215 16.92 0.07 0.76
CA LYS A 215 16.75 -0.18 -0.68
C LYS A 215 15.49 0.48 -1.24
N LEU A 216 14.40 0.54 -0.45
CA LEU A 216 13.21 1.27 -0.88
C LEU A 216 13.49 2.77 -0.93
N LYS A 217 14.15 3.33 0.08
CA LYS A 217 14.61 4.72 0.08
C LYS A 217 15.46 5.05 -1.15
N GLU A 218 16.44 4.19 -1.49
CA GLU A 218 17.26 4.38 -2.70
C GLU A 218 16.42 4.42 -3.98
N LYS A 219 15.40 3.53 -4.10
CA LYS A 219 14.49 3.52 -5.25
C LYS A 219 13.63 4.80 -5.32
N ILE A 220 13.15 5.28 -4.17
CA ILE A 220 12.39 6.53 -4.07
C ILE A 220 13.26 7.72 -4.54
N LEU A 221 14.49 7.85 -4.03
CA LEU A 221 15.42 8.91 -4.44
C LEU A 221 15.75 8.81 -5.94
N LYS A 222 15.95 7.59 -6.47
CA LYS A 222 16.18 7.36 -7.91
C LYS A 222 15.00 7.78 -8.78
N ALA A 223 13.78 7.73 -8.27
CA ALA A 223 12.58 8.18 -8.98
C ALA A 223 12.50 9.72 -9.10
N GLY A 224 13.35 10.47 -8.41
CA GLY A 224 13.48 11.93 -8.51
C GLY A 224 13.18 12.69 -7.21
N PHE A 225 12.73 12.02 -6.15
CA PHE A 225 12.51 12.68 -4.86
C PHE A 225 13.81 13.22 -4.27
N THR A 226 13.75 14.38 -3.64
CA THR A 226 14.95 15.10 -3.16
C THR A 226 15.34 14.70 -1.75
N ASP A 227 14.37 14.30 -0.93
CA ASP A 227 14.59 13.75 0.42
C ASP A 227 13.68 12.55 0.63
N CYS A 228 14.15 11.60 1.41
CA CYS A 228 13.39 10.45 1.86
C CYS A 228 13.87 10.01 3.24
N LYS A 229 12.96 10.07 4.21
CA LYS A 229 13.16 9.54 5.56
C LYS A 229 12.27 8.34 5.77
N PHE A 230 12.68 7.40 6.62
CA PHE A 230 11.81 6.32 7.03
C PHE A 230 11.76 6.14 8.54
N TYR A 231 10.63 5.66 9.01
CA TYR A 231 10.33 5.39 10.42
C TYR A 231 9.98 3.92 10.58
N ASN A 232 10.75 3.22 11.39
CA ASN A 232 10.52 1.81 11.67
C ASN A 232 9.47 1.63 12.77
N LEU A 233 8.51 0.75 12.51
CA LEU A 233 7.49 0.32 13.45
C LEU A 233 7.72 -1.16 13.77
N LEU A 234 7.43 -1.59 15.01
CA LEU A 234 7.65 -2.96 15.47
C LEU A 234 9.01 -3.54 15.06
N ASN A 235 10.08 -2.88 15.47
CA ASN A 235 11.46 -3.31 15.17
C ASN A 235 11.73 -3.48 13.66
N GLY A 236 11.02 -2.76 12.79
CA GLY A 236 11.22 -2.76 11.34
C GLY A 236 10.39 -3.76 10.55
N ILE A 237 9.45 -4.51 11.18
CA ILE A 237 8.47 -5.33 10.44
C ILE A 237 7.68 -4.47 9.46
N VAL A 238 7.38 -3.23 9.87
CA VAL A 238 6.69 -2.23 9.06
C VAL A 238 7.54 -0.97 9.06
N ALA A 239 7.57 -0.26 7.94
CA ALA A 239 8.21 1.04 7.83
C ALA A 239 7.30 2.04 7.12
N ILE A 240 7.38 3.31 7.54
CA ILE A 240 6.76 4.43 6.86
C ILE A 240 7.88 5.24 6.20
N HIS A 241 7.85 5.34 4.87
CA HIS A 241 8.71 6.24 4.12
C HIS A 241 7.97 7.54 3.83
N VAL A 242 8.63 8.67 4.07
CA VAL A 242 8.14 10.01 3.75
C VAL A 242 9.16 10.64 2.81
N ALA A 243 8.73 10.97 1.61
CA ALA A 243 9.56 11.58 0.60
C ALA A 243 8.97 12.88 0.10
N GLU A 244 9.82 13.84 -0.24
CA GLU A 244 9.44 15.18 -0.70
C GLU A 244 9.92 15.41 -2.14
N LYS A 245 9.06 16.06 -2.93
CA LYS A 245 9.38 16.56 -4.27
C LYS A 245 9.58 18.06 -4.20
N ASN A 246 10.75 18.55 -4.63
CA ASN A 246 11.02 19.99 -4.75
C ASN A 246 10.66 20.53 -6.13
#